data_5809208b49d1a23321ebc666c70e2d28
#
_entry.id   5809208b49d1a23321ebc666c70e2d28
#
_cell.length_a   1.000
_cell.length_b   1.000
_cell.length_c   1.000
_cell.angle_alpha   90.00
_cell.angle_beta   90.00
_cell.angle_gamma   90.00
#
_symmetry.space_group_name_H-M   'P 1'
#
loop_
_entity.id
_entity.type
_entity.pdbx_description
1 polymer ?
#
loop_
_entity_poly.entity_id
_entity_poly.type
_entity_poly.pdbx_seq_one_letter_code
_entity_poly.pdbx_strand_id
1 'polypeptide(L)'
;MKIVIIGGTGLIGSKTVTRLVAKGHEVIAASPNTGVNTITGEGLAEALKGTQVVIDLANSPSFEDKAVLAFFETSGRNLIAAEKAAGVGHHIALSVVGTERLQDSGYFRAKLAQEKLIKAAGIPFTIVHSTQFMEFLGSIAQSGAVDGSVHLSPAFVQPIASDDVADAMAEVALAAPVNGTVEIAGPERSRLSDLVARYLKASGDPRTVVVDREARYFGARLEDGSLVSDDNPRLGRIGFEEWFAKNPRK
;
A
#
# COMPACT_ATOMS: atom_id res chain seq x y z
N MET A 1 -4.96 -19.61 13.62
CA MET A 1 -4.87 -19.75 12.15
C MET A 1 -3.42 -19.61 11.74
N LYS A 2 -3.03 -20.27 10.65
CA LYS A 2 -1.75 -20.02 10.00
C LYS A 2 -1.95 -18.95 8.91
N ILE A 3 -1.18 -17.89 8.99
CA ILE A 3 -1.26 -16.71 8.11
C ILE A 3 0.11 -16.47 7.49
N VAL A 4 0.19 -16.33 6.18
CA VAL A 4 1.42 -15.97 5.47
C VAL A 4 1.31 -14.52 4.99
N ILE A 5 2.33 -13.71 5.27
CA ILE A 5 2.38 -12.30 4.85
C ILE A 5 3.51 -12.15 3.84
N ILE A 6 3.18 -12.02 2.57
CA ILE A 6 4.11 -11.68 1.51
C ILE A 6 4.52 -10.21 1.67
N GLY A 7 5.82 -9.92 1.63
CA GLY A 7 6.34 -8.61 2.05
C GLY A 7 6.32 -8.42 3.58
N GLY A 8 6.27 -9.52 4.34
CA GLY A 8 6.14 -9.52 5.80
C GLY A 8 7.27 -8.83 6.57
N THR A 9 8.40 -8.58 5.93
CA THR A 9 9.55 -7.84 6.52
C THR A 9 9.55 -6.34 6.18
N GLY A 10 8.61 -5.88 5.35
CA GLY A 10 8.48 -4.48 4.93
C GLY A 10 7.80 -3.59 5.98
N LEU A 11 7.58 -2.32 5.60
CA LEU A 11 6.99 -1.29 6.48
C LEU A 11 5.65 -1.71 7.09
N ILE A 12 4.69 -2.12 6.27
CA ILE A 12 3.38 -2.56 6.73
C ILE A 12 3.46 -4.00 7.25
N GLY A 13 4.20 -4.86 6.54
CA GLY A 13 4.29 -6.28 6.83
C GLY A 13 4.77 -6.59 8.24
N SER A 14 5.89 -6.01 8.66
CA SER A 14 6.46 -6.24 10.00
C SER A 14 5.50 -5.82 11.13
N LYS A 15 4.80 -4.71 10.94
CA LYS A 15 3.80 -4.22 11.89
C LYS A 15 2.56 -5.14 11.93
N THR A 16 2.10 -5.64 10.78
CA THR A 16 0.98 -6.59 10.68
C THR A 16 1.34 -7.94 11.31
N VAL A 17 2.57 -8.45 11.07
CA VAL A 17 3.10 -9.64 11.75
C VAL A 17 2.99 -9.50 13.26
N THR A 18 3.52 -8.40 13.82
CA THR A 18 3.51 -8.13 15.27
C THR A 18 2.08 -8.18 15.83
N ARG A 19 1.11 -7.58 15.15
CA ARG A 19 -0.29 -7.53 15.57
C ARG A 19 -0.96 -8.90 15.59
N LEU A 20 -0.72 -9.68 14.53
CA LEU A 20 -1.33 -11.01 14.41
C LEU A 20 -0.69 -12.04 15.34
N VAL A 21 0.62 -11.98 15.55
CA VAL A 21 1.32 -12.81 16.56
C VAL A 21 0.82 -12.48 17.96
N ALA A 22 0.64 -11.20 18.31
CA ALA A 22 0.10 -10.78 19.59
C ALA A 22 -1.33 -11.28 19.84
N LYS A 23 -2.08 -11.58 18.77
CA LYS A 23 -3.43 -12.19 18.84
C LYS A 23 -3.40 -13.74 18.86
N GLY A 24 -2.22 -14.36 18.96
CA GLY A 24 -2.06 -15.82 19.08
C GLY A 24 -2.13 -16.59 17.76
N HIS A 25 -1.90 -15.94 16.61
CA HIS A 25 -1.86 -16.61 15.30
C HIS A 25 -0.44 -17.06 14.96
N GLU A 26 -0.33 -18.16 14.20
CA GLU A 26 0.90 -18.59 13.56
C GLU A 26 1.12 -17.71 12.31
N VAL A 27 2.17 -16.91 12.29
CA VAL A 27 2.44 -15.95 11.21
C VAL A 27 3.80 -16.17 10.59
N ILE A 28 3.83 -16.33 9.28
CA ILE A 28 5.07 -16.42 8.49
C ILE A 28 5.27 -15.07 7.79
N ALA A 29 6.37 -14.37 8.15
CA ALA A 29 6.83 -13.20 7.43
C ALA A 29 7.62 -13.63 6.18
N ALA A 30 6.97 -13.69 5.05
CA ALA A 30 7.54 -14.15 3.79
C ALA A 30 8.14 -12.99 2.97
N SER A 31 9.41 -13.14 2.60
CA SER A 31 10.15 -12.21 1.74
C SER A 31 11.35 -12.92 1.12
N PRO A 32 12.00 -12.37 0.09
CA PRO A 32 13.24 -12.95 -0.45
C PRO A 32 14.31 -13.17 0.63
N ASN A 33 14.41 -12.28 1.60
CA ASN A 33 15.37 -12.40 2.70
C ASN A 33 15.04 -13.54 3.68
N THR A 34 13.83 -14.06 3.65
CA THR A 34 13.38 -15.20 4.47
C THR A 34 13.20 -16.48 3.63
N GLY A 35 13.71 -16.50 2.41
CA GLY A 35 13.67 -17.66 1.51
C GLY A 35 12.37 -17.84 0.75
N VAL A 36 11.50 -16.79 0.68
CA VAL A 36 10.24 -16.86 -0.10
C VAL A 36 10.24 -15.76 -1.16
N ASN A 37 10.31 -16.17 -2.42
CA ASN A 37 10.35 -15.24 -3.55
C ASN A 37 9.19 -15.47 -4.52
N THR A 38 8.27 -14.51 -4.58
CA THR A 38 7.09 -14.59 -5.45
C THR A 38 7.41 -14.46 -6.94
N ILE A 39 8.58 -13.89 -7.31
CA ILE A 39 9.00 -13.78 -8.72
C ILE A 39 9.51 -15.11 -9.25
N THR A 40 10.29 -15.86 -8.47
CA THR A 40 10.85 -17.15 -8.87
C THR A 40 9.97 -18.33 -8.46
N GLY A 41 9.03 -18.14 -7.52
CA GLY A 41 8.25 -19.20 -6.90
C GLY A 41 8.97 -19.94 -5.77
N GLU A 42 10.23 -19.60 -5.51
CA GLU A 42 11.04 -20.24 -4.48
C GLU A 42 10.40 -20.08 -3.09
N GLY A 43 10.32 -21.17 -2.33
CA GLY A 43 9.81 -21.21 -0.97
C GLY A 43 8.30 -21.06 -0.83
N LEU A 44 7.54 -20.71 -1.89
CA LEU A 44 6.10 -20.49 -1.82
C LEU A 44 5.33 -21.74 -1.37
N ALA A 45 5.58 -22.87 -1.96
CA ALA A 45 4.85 -24.11 -1.66
C ALA A 45 5.00 -24.52 -0.19
N GLU A 46 6.22 -24.40 0.35
CA GLU A 46 6.48 -24.76 1.75
C GLU A 46 5.87 -23.73 2.72
N ALA A 47 6.01 -22.43 2.43
CA ALA A 47 5.44 -21.37 3.24
C ALA A 47 3.90 -21.49 3.33
N LEU A 48 3.24 -21.81 2.21
CA LEU A 48 1.79 -21.88 2.11
C LEU A 48 1.17 -23.18 2.60
N LYS A 49 1.96 -24.18 2.92
CA LYS A 49 1.45 -25.47 3.43
C LYS A 49 0.61 -25.28 4.70
N GLY A 50 -0.69 -25.63 4.63
CA GLY A 50 -1.65 -25.50 5.73
C GLY A 50 -2.04 -24.06 6.06
N THR A 51 -1.77 -23.10 5.18
CA THR A 51 -2.13 -21.68 5.34
C THR A 51 -3.61 -21.45 5.06
N GLN A 52 -4.30 -20.74 5.95
CA GLN A 52 -5.68 -20.35 5.76
C GLN A 52 -5.82 -18.98 5.09
N VAL A 53 -4.94 -18.04 5.43
CA VAL A 53 -4.99 -16.64 4.97
C VAL A 53 -3.64 -16.22 4.41
N VAL A 54 -3.64 -15.58 3.26
CA VAL A 54 -2.47 -14.90 2.69
C VAL A 54 -2.73 -13.39 2.65
N ILE A 55 -1.75 -12.62 3.10
CA ILE A 55 -1.76 -11.16 3.01
C ILE A 55 -0.64 -10.75 2.05
N ASP A 56 -1.00 -10.22 0.88
CA ASP A 56 -0.04 -9.73 -0.11
C ASP A 56 0.23 -8.23 0.09
N LEU A 57 1.39 -7.94 0.66
CA LEU A 57 1.96 -6.62 0.88
C LEU A 57 3.22 -6.39 0.04
N ALA A 58 3.44 -7.25 -0.97
CA ALA A 58 4.60 -7.10 -1.84
C ALA A 58 4.52 -5.79 -2.63
N ASN A 59 5.68 -5.16 -2.81
CA ASN A 59 5.82 -4.00 -3.68
C ASN A 59 7.04 -4.15 -4.58
N SER A 60 6.97 -3.55 -5.77
CA SER A 60 8.07 -3.59 -6.72
C SER A 60 9.29 -2.80 -6.21
N PRO A 61 10.49 -3.33 -6.38
CA PRO A 61 11.71 -2.57 -6.08
C PRO A 61 11.99 -1.47 -7.12
N SER A 62 11.30 -1.48 -8.25
CA SER A 62 11.40 -0.48 -9.33
C SER A 62 10.04 0.12 -9.63
N PHE A 63 9.99 1.42 -9.89
CA PHE A 63 8.80 2.15 -10.34
C PHE A 63 8.83 2.47 -11.84
N GLU A 64 9.80 1.93 -12.58
CA GLU A 64 9.83 1.99 -14.04
C GLU A 64 8.64 1.20 -14.59
N ASP A 65 7.89 1.77 -15.54
CA ASP A 65 6.58 1.29 -16.01
C ASP A 65 6.55 -0.20 -16.39
N LYS A 66 7.52 -0.66 -17.17
CA LYS A 66 7.59 -2.07 -17.59
C LYS A 66 7.98 -2.98 -16.45
N ALA A 67 8.93 -2.55 -15.63
CA ALA A 67 9.42 -3.36 -14.52
C ALA A 67 8.36 -3.53 -13.41
N VAL A 68 7.65 -2.45 -13.05
CA VAL A 68 6.61 -2.52 -12.04
C VAL A 68 5.42 -3.37 -12.50
N LEU A 69 5.03 -3.29 -13.77
CA LEU A 69 3.97 -4.13 -14.33
C LEU A 69 4.39 -5.61 -14.34
N ALA A 70 5.58 -5.91 -14.84
CA ALA A 70 6.11 -7.28 -14.87
C ALA A 70 6.22 -7.89 -13.47
N PHE A 71 6.60 -7.07 -12.47
CA PHE A 71 6.65 -7.51 -11.07
C PHE A 71 5.28 -7.97 -10.58
N PHE A 72 4.26 -7.11 -10.64
CA PHE A 72 2.94 -7.44 -10.10
C PHE A 72 2.25 -8.56 -10.88
N GLU A 73 2.43 -8.64 -12.19
CA GLU A 73 1.90 -9.75 -12.98
C GLU A 73 2.57 -11.08 -12.66
N THR A 74 3.90 -11.12 -12.58
CA THR A 74 4.63 -12.37 -12.33
C THR A 74 4.42 -12.84 -10.89
N SER A 75 4.62 -11.94 -9.93
CA SER A 75 4.38 -12.20 -8.51
C SER A 75 2.95 -12.68 -8.26
N GLY A 76 1.96 -11.98 -8.81
CA GLY A 76 0.55 -12.32 -8.64
C GLY A 76 0.20 -13.71 -9.22
N ARG A 77 0.66 -14.03 -10.44
CA ARG A 77 0.41 -15.36 -11.04
C ARG A 77 1.04 -16.49 -10.23
N ASN A 78 2.29 -16.33 -9.79
CA ASN A 78 2.98 -17.34 -9.00
C ASN A 78 2.32 -17.55 -7.64
N LEU A 79 1.96 -16.44 -6.96
CA LEU A 79 1.32 -16.50 -5.67
C LEU A 79 -0.06 -17.17 -5.75
N ILE A 80 -0.92 -16.74 -6.68
CA ILE A 80 -2.26 -17.30 -6.90
C ILE A 80 -2.17 -18.82 -7.24
N ALA A 81 -1.21 -19.22 -8.06
CA ALA A 81 -1.02 -20.64 -8.39
C ALA A 81 -0.65 -21.46 -7.14
N ALA A 82 0.26 -20.95 -6.31
CA ALA A 82 0.67 -21.60 -5.08
C ALA A 82 -0.46 -21.63 -4.02
N GLU A 83 -1.24 -20.57 -3.91
CA GLU A 83 -2.41 -20.50 -3.03
C GLU A 83 -3.49 -21.51 -3.40
N LYS A 84 -3.79 -21.67 -4.68
CA LYS A 84 -4.71 -22.70 -5.17
C LYS A 84 -4.25 -24.09 -4.82
N ALA A 85 -2.96 -24.37 -5.04
CA ALA A 85 -2.37 -25.68 -4.73
C ALA A 85 -2.40 -25.98 -3.21
N ALA A 86 -2.26 -24.94 -2.38
CA ALA A 86 -2.30 -25.04 -0.92
C ALA A 86 -3.72 -25.02 -0.32
N GLY A 87 -4.75 -24.68 -1.10
CA GLY A 87 -6.12 -24.56 -0.62
C GLY A 87 -6.36 -23.36 0.29
N VAL A 88 -5.69 -22.21 0.02
CA VAL A 88 -5.86 -20.98 0.78
C VAL A 88 -7.30 -20.50 0.70
N GLY A 89 -7.88 -20.16 1.87
CA GLY A 89 -9.29 -19.77 1.99
C GLY A 89 -9.53 -18.27 1.87
N HIS A 90 -8.51 -17.42 2.02
CA HIS A 90 -8.64 -15.96 1.92
C HIS A 90 -7.35 -15.32 1.41
N HIS A 91 -7.41 -14.69 0.24
CA HIS A 91 -6.35 -13.84 -0.30
C HIS A 91 -6.66 -12.37 0.04
N ILE A 92 -5.73 -11.67 0.66
CA ILE A 92 -5.88 -10.25 1.00
C ILE A 92 -4.75 -9.49 0.32
N ALA A 93 -5.07 -8.43 -0.44
CA ALA A 93 -4.06 -7.59 -1.07
C ALA A 93 -4.19 -6.15 -0.62
N LEU A 94 -3.07 -5.53 -0.28
CA LEU A 94 -2.99 -4.09 -0.09
C LEU A 94 -2.80 -3.41 -1.45
N SER A 95 -3.76 -2.58 -1.82
CA SER A 95 -3.75 -1.76 -3.02
C SER A 95 -3.86 -0.28 -2.65
N VAL A 96 -4.17 0.56 -3.60
CA VAL A 96 -4.15 2.02 -3.41
C VAL A 96 -5.44 2.65 -3.94
N VAL A 97 -5.97 3.62 -3.23
CA VAL A 97 -7.07 4.47 -3.69
C VAL A 97 -6.68 5.16 -5.00
N GLY A 98 -7.60 5.21 -5.95
CA GLY A 98 -7.35 5.81 -7.27
C GLY A 98 -6.77 4.86 -8.32
N THR A 99 -6.65 3.56 -8.01
CA THR A 99 -6.10 2.54 -8.92
C THR A 99 -6.74 2.59 -10.32
N GLU A 100 -8.05 2.80 -10.43
CA GLU A 100 -8.73 2.91 -11.73
C GLU A 100 -8.69 4.32 -12.33
N ARG A 101 -8.47 5.35 -11.50
CA ARG A 101 -8.52 6.77 -11.91
C ARG A 101 -7.20 7.29 -12.47
N LEU A 102 -6.05 6.76 -12.03
CA LEU A 102 -4.72 7.30 -12.30
C LEU A 102 -3.94 6.47 -13.33
N GLN A 103 -4.57 6.11 -14.43
CA GLN A 103 -4.01 5.20 -15.45
C GLN A 103 -2.86 5.78 -16.29
N ASP A 104 -2.57 7.07 -16.19
CA ASP A 104 -1.36 7.68 -16.76
C ASP A 104 -0.09 7.19 -16.04
N SER A 105 -0.19 6.79 -14.77
CA SER A 105 0.93 6.26 -13.99
C SER A 105 1.12 4.75 -14.20
N GLY A 106 2.36 4.33 -14.48
CA GLY A 106 2.70 2.90 -14.62
C GLY A 106 2.44 2.10 -13.35
N TYR A 107 2.68 2.70 -12.18
CA TYR A 107 2.40 2.06 -10.90
C TYR A 107 0.90 1.73 -10.73
N PHE A 108 0.00 2.68 -11.02
CA PHE A 108 -1.43 2.44 -10.89
C PHE A 108 -1.95 1.43 -11.93
N ARG A 109 -1.38 1.43 -13.15
CA ARG A 109 -1.67 0.36 -14.15
C ARG A 109 -1.25 -1.02 -13.63
N ALA A 110 -0.09 -1.11 -13.00
CA ALA A 110 0.43 -2.37 -12.45
C ALA A 110 -0.42 -2.86 -11.26
N LYS A 111 -0.86 -1.96 -10.38
CA LYS A 111 -1.80 -2.30 -9.29
C LYS A 111 -3.15 -2.78 -9.83
N LEU A 112 -3.68 -2.12 -10.86
CA LEU A 112 -4.92 -2.56 -11.51
C LEU A 112 -4.77 -3.96 -12.15
N ALA A 113 -3.60 -4.26 -12.73
CA ALA A 113 -3.32 -5.60 -13.25
C ALA A 113 -3.30 -6.66 -12.14
N GLN A 114 -2.67 -6.36 -10.99
CA GLN A 114 -2.70 -7.24 -9.80
C GLN A 114 -4.14 -7.51 -9.34
N GLU A 115 -4.96 -6.46 -9.19
CA GLU A 115 -6.35 -6.60 -8.77
C GLU A 115 -7.19 -7.45 -9.72
N LYS A 116 -6.97 -7.29 -11.04
CA LYS A 116 -7.64 -8.12 -12.06
C LYS A 116 -7.27 -9.60 -11.93
N LEU A 117 -6.01 -9.92 -11.68
CA LEU A 117 -5.56 -11.28 -11.42
C LEU A 117 -6.24 -11.89 -10.18
N ILE A 118 -6.31 -11.13 -9.09
CA ILE A 118 -6.96 -11.57 -7.84
C ILE A 118 -8.45 -11.82 -8.07
N LYS A 119 -9.16 -10.87 -8.69
CA LYS A 119 -10.60 -10.99 -8.99
C LYS A 119 -10.91 -12.20 -9.88
N ALA A 120 -10.02 -12.56 -10.78
CA ALA A 120 -10.16 -13.73 -11.67
C ALA A 120 -9.67 -15.04 -11.06
N ALA A 121 -9.04 -15.04 -9.89
CA ALA A 121 -8.38 -16.22 -9.32
C ALA A 121 -9.37 -17.31 -8.87
N GLY A 122 -10.59 -16.98 -8.49
CA GLY A 122 -11.54 -17.92 -7.89
C GLY A 122 -11.18 -18.33 -6.46
N ILE A 123 -10.25 -17.64 -5.80
CA ILE A 123 -9.96 -17.72 -4.36
C ILE A 123 -10.80 -16.64 -3.68
N PRO A 124 -11.44 -16.90 -2.53
CA PRO A 124 -12.09 -15.84 -1.77
C PRO A 124 -11.11 -14.73 -1.42
N PHE A 125 -11.48 -13.47 -1.62
CA PHE A 125 -10.51 -12.36 -1.50
C PHE A 125 -11.08 -11.11 -0.83
N THR A 126 -10.17 -10.25 -0.36
CA THR A 126 -10.44 -8.85 0.01
C THR A 126 -9.31 -7.97 -0.50
N ILE A 127 -9.62 -6.99 -1.34
CA ILE A 127 -8.67 -5.96 -1.75
C ILE A 127 -8.85 -4.76 -0.82
N VAL A 128 -7.76 -4.29 -0.21
CA VAL A 128 -7.76 -3.12 0.66
C VAL A 128 -7.18 -1.95 -0.11
N HIS A 129 -8.01 -0.98 -0.49
CA HIS A 129 -7.56 0.29 -1.04
C HIS A 129 -7.19 1.24 0.10
N SER A 130 -5.90 1.53 0.23
CA SER A 130 -5.41 2.52 1.19
C SER A 130 -5.16 3.85 0.51
N THR A 131 -5.44 4.95 1.20
CA THR A 131 -4.89 6.25 0.83
C THR A 131 -3.38 6.28 1.05
N GLN A 132 -2.72 7.35 0.61
CA GLN A 132 -1.26 7.49 0.64
C GLN A 132 -0.74 7.43 2.08
N PHE A 133 0.43 6.84 2.28
CA PHE A 133 1.03 6.74 3.61
C PHE A 133 1.76 8.03 3.99
N MET A 134 1.66 8.43 5.24
CA MET A 134 2.40 9.58 5.77
C MET A 134 3.91 9.40 5.63
N GLU A 135 4.39 8.17 5.70
CA GLU A 135 5.80 7.79 5.54
C GLU A 135 6.37 8.14 4.16
N PHE A 136 5.51 8.37 3.15
CA PHE A 136 5.94 8.75 1.81
C PHE A 136 5.92 10.26 1.53
N LEU A 137 5.55 11.10 2.51
CA LEU A 137 5.51 12.56 2.33
C LEU A 137 6.85 13.13 1.85
N GLY A 138 7.97 12.59 2.36
CA GLY A 138 9.30 12.97 1.89
C GLY A 138 9.57 12.62 0.43
N SER A 139 9.13 11.45 -0.01
CA SER A 139 9.27 11.01 -1.40
C SER A 139 8.34 11.81 -2.34
N ILE A 140 7.15 12.16 -1.87
CA ILE A 140 6.23 13.04 -2.59
C ILE A 140 6.84 14.43 -2.78
N ALA A 141 7.41 15.02 -1.71
CA ALA A 141 8.12 16.28 -1.79
C ALA A 141 9.30 16.22 -2.77
N GLN A 142 10.04 15.12 -2.76
CA GLN A 142 11.19 14.93 -3.66
C GLN A 142 10.75 14.77 -5.12
N SER A 143 9.63 14.10 -5.39
CA SER A 143 9.12 13.93 -6.76
C SER A 143 8.67 15.25 -7.43
N GLY A 144 8.25 16.24 -6.62
CA GLY A 144 7.88 17.58 -7.09
C GLY A 144 9.02 18.60 -7.06
N ALA A 145 10.26 18.20 -6.73
CA ALA A 145 11.37 19.13 -6.56
C ALA A 145 11.84 19.72 -7.91
N VAL A 146 11.85 21.07 -7.98
CA VAL A 146 12.31 21.85 -9.14
C VAL A 146 13.05 23.07 -8.60
N ASP A 147 14.31 23.26 -8.94
CA ASP A 147 15.12 24.46 -8.67
C ASP A 147 14.98 25.03 -7.23
N GLY A 148 15.05 24.14 -6.22
CA GLY A 148 14.98 24.53 -4.82
C GLY A 148 13.56 24.76 -4.27
N SER A 149 12.54 24.55 -5.07
CA SER A 149 11.12 24.53 -4.68
C SER A 149 10.48 23.16 -4.89
N VAL A 150 9.25 22.96 -4.43
CA VAL A 150 8.48 21.74 -4.60
C VAL A 150 7.14 22.08 -5.25
N HIS A 151 6.95 21.67 -6.50
CA HIS A 151 5.75 21.94 -7.27
C HIS A 151 4.72 20.82 -7.08
N LEU A 152 3.55 21.13 -6.56
CA LEU A 152 2.53 20.13 -6.25
C LEU A 152 1.13 20.59 -6.65
N SER A 153 0.34 19.61 -7.10
CA SER A 153 -1.08 19.79 -7.36
C SER A 153 -1.83 20.20 -6.07
N PRO A 154 -2.84 21.10 -6.17
CA PRO A 154 -3.74 21.39 -5.06
C PRO A 154 -4.82 20.32 -4.83
N ALA A 155 -4.77 19.18 -5.50
CA ALA A 155 -5.72 18.09 -5.31
C ALA A 155 -5.78 17.63 -3.85
N PHE A 156 -6.91 17.07 -3.43
CA PHE A 156 -7.05 16.54 -2.07
C PHE A 156 -6.28 15.24 -1.87
N VAL A 157 -5.79 15.05 -0.66
CA VAL A 157 -5.16 13.83 -0.14
C VAL A 157 -5.68 13.57 1.27
N GLN A 158 -5.68 12.32 1.68
CA GLN A 158 -6.14 11.91 3.01
C GLN A 158 -5.17 10.86 3.60
N PRO A 159 -3.91 11.25 3.89
CA PRO A 159 -2.85 10.28 4.19
C PRO A 159 -3.10 9.53 5.50
N ILE A 160 -2.69 8.27 5.51
CA ILE A 160 -2.85 7.35 6.63
C ILE A 160 -1.47 6.95 7.19
N ALA A 161 -1.37 6.77 8.50
CA ALA A 161 -0.16 6.23 9.13
C ALA A 161 -0.03 4.73 8.87
N SER A 162 1.19 4.25 8.66
CA SER A 162 1.46 2.81 8.44
C SER A 162 1.00 1.92 9.60
N ASP A 163 0.92 2.46 10.82
CA ASP A 163 0.37 1.74 11.98
C ASP A 163 -1.13 1.49 11.84
N ASP A 164 -1.91 2.48 11.41
CA ASP A 164 -3.34 2.33 11.15
C ASP A 164 -3.61 1.36 9.99
N VAL A 165 -2.75 1.38 8.95
CA VAL A 165 -2.83 0.40 7.86
C VAL A 165 -2.60 -1.01 8.38
N ALA A 166 -1.58 -1.23 9.21
CA ALA A 166 -1.29 -2.54 9.78
C ALA A 166 -2.41 -3.04 10.71
N ASP A 167 -3.06 -2.14 11.46
CA ASP A 167 -4.25 -2.47 12.26
C ASP A 167 -5.40 -2.93 11.37
N ALA A 168 -5.67 -2.20 10.29
CA ALA A 168 -6.70 -2.55 9.33
C ALA A 168 -6.41 -3.89 8.63
N MET A 169 -5.17 -4.11 8.18
CA MET A 169 -4.78 -5.39 7.55
C MET A 169 -4.94 -6.57 8.50
N ALA A 170 -4.57 -6.40 9.76
CA ALA A 170 -4.76 -7.44 10.77
C ALA A 170 -6.23 -7.75 11.06
N GLU A 171 -7.11 -6.74 11.07
CA GLU A 171 -8.55 -6.95 11.25
C GLU A 171 -9.18 -7.61 10.01
N VAL A 172 -8.84 -7.19 8.80
CA VAL A 172 -9.31 -7.82 7.56
C VAL A 172 -8.88 -9.29 7.49
N ALA A 173 -7.68 -9.62 7.97
CA ALA A 173 -7.18 -10.99 8.00
C ALA A 173 -7.99 -11.92 8.91
N LEU A 174 -8.67 -11.38 9.90
CA LEU A 174 -9.48 -12.13 10.86
C LEU A 174 -10.97 -12.11 10.53
N ALA A 175 -11.38 -11.33 9.53
CA ALA A 175 -12.75 -11.26 9.04
C ALA A 175 -13.00 -12.27 7.89
N ALA A 176 -14.26 -12.48 7.56
CA ALA A 176 -14.63 -13.25 6.38
C ALA A 176 -14.24 -12.51 5.08
N PRO A 177 -13.91 -13.23 4.00
CA PRO A 177 -13.65 -12.62 2.69
C PRO A 177 -14.84 -11.79 2.20
N VAL A 178 -14.59 -10.58 1.73
CA VAL A 178 -15.65 -9.69 1.18
C VAL A 178 -15.93 -9.99 -0.29
N ASN A 179 -14.99 -10.64 -0.99
CA ASN A 179 -15.00 -10.83 -2.45
C ASN A 179 -15.19 -9.50 -3.20
N GLY A 180 -14.53 -8.48 -2.69
CA GLY A 180 -14.63 -7.10 -3.16
C GLY A 180 -13.50 -6.24 -2.62
N THR A 181 -13.71 -4.93 -2.71
CA THR A 181 -12.78 -3.92 -2.23
C THR A 181 -13.32 -3.24 -0.97
N VAL A 182 -12.44 -2.98 -0.01
CA VAL A 182 -12.70 -2.12 1.15
C VAL A 182 -11.70 -0.96 1.13
N GLU A 183 -12.11 0.21 1.61
CA GLU A 183 -11.25 1.39 1.63
C GLU A 183 -10.85 1.78 3.05
N ILE A 184 -9.59 2.18 3.20
CA ILE A 184 -9.04 2.73 4.43
C ILE A 184 -8.38 4.08 4.15
N ALA A 185 -8.58 5.05 5.03
CA ALA A 185 -8.05 6.40 4.86
C ALA A 185 -7.57 6.98 6.21
N GLY A 186 -6.69 7.96 6.16
CA GLY A 186 -6.33 8.72 7.36
C GLY A 186 -7.48 9.58 7.87
N PRO A 187 -7.37 10.11 9.10
CA PRO A 187 -8.44 10.90 9.71
C PRO A 187 -8.57 12.31 9.13
N GLU A 188 -7.51 12.83 8.51
CA GLU A 188 -7.43 14.21 8.05
C GLU A 188 -7.36 14.29 6.52
N ARG A 189 -8.31 15.00 5.91
CA ARG A 189 -8.29 15.37 4.49
C ARG A 189 -7.74 16.78 4.33
N SER A 190 -6.77 16.96 3.45
CA SER A 190 -6.13 18.28 3.17
C SER A 190 -5.74 18.41 1.71
N ARG A 191 -5.33 19.62 1.29
CA ARG A 191 -4.66 19.78 -0.01
C ARG A 191 -3.27 19.17 0.05
N LEU A 192 -2.84 18.48 -1.02
CA LEU A 192 -1.52 17.87 -1.10
C LEU A 192 -0.40 18.90 -0.91
N SER A 193 -0.54 20.07 -1.55
CA SER A 193 0.40 21.18 -1.41
C SER A 193 0.53 21.66 0.05
N ASP A 194 -0.60 21.82 0.75
CA ASP A 194 -0.63 22.31 2.15
C ASP A 194 -0.02 21.29 3.11
N LEU A 195 -0.35 20.01 2.92
CA LEU A 195 0.19 18.93 3.73
C LEU A 195 1.71 18.82 3.59
N VAL A 196 2.21 18.87 2.35
CA VAL A 196 3.67 18.79 2.11
C VAL A 196 4.37 20.05 2.62
N ALA A 197 3.77 21.24 2.50
CA ALA A 197 4.32 22.45 3.11
C ALA A 197 4.42 22.33 4.65
N ARG A 198 3.38 21.79 5.30
CA ARG A 198 3.39 21.47 6.75
C ARG A 198 4.50 20.47 7.10
N TYR A 199 4.66 19.42 6.29
CA TYR A 199 5.70 18.42 6.46
C TYR A 199 7.11 19.00 6.31
N LEU A 200 7.39 19.81 5.27
CA LEU A 200 8.69 20.45 5.05
C LEU A 200 9.03 21.37 6.23
N LYS A 201 8.08 22.20 6.67
CA LYS A 201 8.25 23.07 7.83
C LYS A 201 8.56 22.29 9.10
N ALA A 202 7.83 21.22 9.38
CA ALA A 202 8.04 20.39 10.56
C ALA A 202 9.38 19.66 10.54
N SER A 203 9.86 19.26 9.34
CA SER A 203 11.15 18.58 9.16
C SER A 203 12.36 19.52 9.04
N GLY A 204 12.16 20.84 9.13
CA GLY A 204 13.23 21.84 8.97
C GLY A 204 13.77 21.91 7.53
N ASP A 205 13.03 21.44 6.53
CA ASP A 205 13.42 21.51 5.12
C ASP A 205 13.15 22.94 4.61
N PRO A 206 14.18 23.65 4.06
CA PRO A 206 14.03 25.06 3.67
C PRO A 206 13.25 25.26 2.36
N ARG A 207 12.93 24.19 1.62
CA ARG A 207 12.22 24.30 0.35
C ARG A 207 10.80 24.83 0.54
N THR A 208 10.34 25.65 -0.38
CA THR A 208 8.97 26.17 -0.42
C THR A 208 8.11 25.34 -1.37
N VAL A 209 6.82 25.20 -1.04
CA VAL A 209 5.86 24.55 -1.94
C VAL A 209 5.24 25.59 -2.86
N VAL A 210 5.24 25.28 -4.16
CA VAL A 210 4.56 26.03 -5.20
C VAL A 210 3.33 25.23 -5.64
N VAL A 211 2.16 25.85 -5.55
CA VAL A 211 0.91 25.24 -6.03
C VAL A 211 0.89 25.26 -7.55
N ASP A 212 0.88 24.10 -8.16
CA ASP A 212 0.90 23.93 -9.61
C ASP A 212 -0.13 22.88 -10.05
N ARG A 213 -1.17 23.30 -10.75
CA ARG A 213 -2.23 22.42 -11.25
C ARG A 213 -1.75 21.43 -12.32
N GLU A 214 -0.64 21.74 -12.98
CA GLU A 214 -0.05 20.89 -14.01
C GLU A 214 1.00 19.91 -13.43
N ALA A 215 1.38 20.08 -12.15
CA ALA A 215 2.30 19.17 -11.48
C ALA A 215 1.75 17.75 -11.48
N ARG A 216 2.61 16.80 -11.88
CA ARG A 216 2.23 15.40 -11.97
C ARG A 216 2.60 14.64 -10.71
N TYR A 217 1.71 13.76 -10.30
CA TYR A 217 1.91 12.84 -9.19
C TYR A 217 2.35 11.47 -9.75
N PHE A 218 3.64 11.17 -9.65
CA PHE A 218 4.22 9.95 -10.25
C PHE A 218 3.72 9.67 -11.68
N GLY A 219 3.78 10.70 -12.51
CA GLY A 219 3.39 10.66 -13.92
C GLY A 219 1.92 10.99 -14.23
N ALA A 220 1.02 10.90 -13.28
CA ALA A 220 -0.40 11.18 -13.47
C ALA A 220 -0.78 12.63 -13.10
N ARG A 221 -1.73 13.21 -13.84
CA ARG A 221 -2.41 14.45 -13.45
C ARG A 221 -3.44 14.14 -12.37
N LEU A 222 -3.57 15.02 -11.38
CA LEU A 222 -4.53 14.87 -10.31
C LEU A 222 -5.75 15.77 -10.47
N GLU A 223 -6.92 15.19 -10.30
CA GLU A 223 -8.16 15.87 -9.98
C GLU A 223 -8.43 15.84 -8.48
N ASP A 224 -9.33 16.67 -7.98
CA ASP A 224 -9.61 16.80 -6.54
C ASP A 224 -9.95 15.45 -5.85
N GLY A 225 -10.59 14.52 -6.54
CA GLY A 225 -10.96 13.21 -6.04
C GLY A 225 -9.93 12.09 -6.28
N SER A 226 -8.79 12.37 -6.95
CA SER A 226 -7.90 11.31 -7.43
C SER A 226 -7.25 10.47 -6.34
N LEU A 227 -6.90 11.08 -5.19
CA LEU A 227 -6.13 10.46 -4.11
C LEU A 227 -6.92 10.31 -2.80
N VAL A 228 -8.22 10.54 -2.84
CA VAL A 228 -9.09 10.35 -1.67
C VAL A 228 -10.01 9.17 -1.88
N SER A 229 -10.40 8.55 -0.77
CA SER A 229 -11.37 7.46 -0.78
C SER A 229 -12.73 7.93 -1.30
N ASP A 230 -13.50 6.98 -1.79
CA ASP A 230 -14.92 7.17 -2.08
C ASP A 230 -15.73 7.27 -0.77
N ASP A 231 -17.00 6.92 -0.75
CA ASP A 231 -17.85 7.06 0.42
C ASP A 231 -17.51 6.04 1.52
N ASN A 232 -17.49 6.54 2.80
CA ASN A 232 -17.38 5.74 4.02
C ASN A 232 -16.15 4.82 4.15
N PRO A 233 -14.91 5.30 3.97
CA PRO A 233 -13.74 4.50 4.27
C PRO A 233 -13.65 4.23 5.77
N ARG A 234 -12.99 3.13 6.15
CA ARG A 234 -12.53 2.98 7.52
C ARG A 234 -11.45 4.03 7.79
N LEU A 235 -11.67 4.89 8.77
CA LEU A 235 -10.71 5.92 9.14
C LEU A 235 -9.65 5.38 10.11
N GLY A 236 -8.39 5.70 9.84
CA GLY A 236 -7.31 5.62 10.81
C GLY A 236 -7.51 6.60 11.96
N ARG A 237 -6.69 6.49 13.00
CA ARG A 237 -6.77 7.32 14.21
C ARG A 237 -5.64 8.31 14.32
N ILE A 238 -4.49 8.00 13.70
CA ILE A 238 -3.25 8.76 13.84
C ILE A 238 -3.27 9.92 12.85
N GLY A 239 -3.39 11.15 13.37
CA GLY A 239 -3.27 12.38 12.58
C GLY A 239 -1.80 12.75 12.31
N PHE A 240 -1.60 13.76 11.44
CA PHE A 240 -0.25 14.16 11.01
C PHE A 240 0.66 14.56 12.19
N GLU A 241 0.18 15.35 13.15
CA GLU A 241 1.01 15.82 14.27
C GLU A 241 1.48 14.65 15.16
N GLU A 242 0.57 13.73 15.49
CA GLU A 242 0.90 12.56 16.28
C GLU A 242 1.89 11.65 15.54
N TRP A 243 1.65 11.42 14.24
CA TRP A 243 2.56 10.63 13.41
C TRP A 243 3.94 11.27 13.36
N PHE A 244 4.03 12.57 13.09
CA PHE A 244 5.30 13.29 12.93
C PHE A 244 6.10 13.30 14.25
N ALA A 245 5.44 13.48 15.38
CA ALA A 245 6.08 13.46 16.70
C ALA A 245 6.75 12.10 17.00
N LYS A 246 6.17 10.99 16.51
CA LYS A 246 6.72 9.64 16.66
C LYS A 246 7.77 9.28 15.61
N ASN A 247 7.80 9.99 14.48
CA ASN A 247 8.67 9.72 13.34
C ASN A 247 9.46 10.99 12.92
N PRO A 248 10.17 11.66 13.83
CA PRO A 248 10.93 12.86 13.45
C PRO A 248 12.03 12.46 12.48
N ARG A 249 12.24 13.27 11.42
CA ARG A 249 13.45 13.13 10.60
C ARG A 249 14.67 13.40 11.44
N LYS A 250 15.60 12.46 11.41
CA LYS A 250 16.96 12.65 11.95
C LYS A 250 17.81 13.44 10.97
#